data_b811a1a4f2e04c237e2badc274aa34d3
#
_entry.id   b811a1a4f2e04c237e2badc274aa34d3
#
_cell.length_a   1.000
_cell.length_b   1.000
_cell.length_c   1.000
_cell.angle_alpha   90.00
_cell.angle_beta   90.00
_cell.angle_gamma   90.00
#
_symmetry.space_group_name_H-M   'P 1'
#
loop_
_entity.id
_entity.type
_entity.pdbx_description
1 polymer ?
#
loop_
_entity_poly.entity_id
_entity_poly.type
_entity_poly.pdbx_seq_one_letter_code
_entity_poly.pdbx_strand_id
1 'polypeptide(L)'
;MEQYLRQVKRLPHTHLRQFFRIKASDDFRALVATPAHKSQLRDSKMKRISKDLRRIKLALTGRQDAFSYILDLAYGRRGKLRWELMEPLLAQANAPSLPDPMIRSVPSSRPPVYSPELSALLINTASRTNKPLELHQLKFPPTLSARADPTSDEARLLGLLSRRLELNTRRRYFAREWKKVYPPLDIAVKGNDGLLSTSVSDVENAGGRILGSQDQGLLPGVEDIVGPPTAGTPITRRERLLGIHQSTGNSSKQRHPSRWLRRRYQALLGRLPVLILNKGHKKPSYGVHLPLSSIALVGRNAAHRRPALDAPNLAWLEHANVLEKGKPKNTVPR
;
A
#
# COMPACT_ATOMS: atom_id res chain seq x y z
N MET A 1 14.15 19.71 19.46
CA MET A 1 12.98 19.88 18.60
C MET A 1 13.30 20.73 17.37
N GLU A 2 13.90 21.86 17.54
CA GLU A 2 14.20 22.81 16.46
C GLU A 2 15.00 22.19 15.30
N GLN A 3 16.10 21.49 15.60
CA GLN A 3 16.91 20.81 14.59
C GLN A 3 16.09 19.82 13.77
N TYR A 4 15.16 19.08 14.40
CA TYR A 4 14.28 18.13 13.71
C TYR A 4 13.36 18.88 12.74
N LEU A 5 12.68 19.93 13.20
CA LEU A 5 11.76 20.72 12.38
C LEU A 5 12.48 21.43 11.23
N ARG A 6 13.72 21.88 11.45
CA ARG A 6 14.57 22.47 10.39
C ARG A 6 14.84 21.46 9.26
N GLN A 7 15.09 20.19 9.57
CA GLN A 7 15.25 19.15 8.54
C GLN A 7 13.92 18.80 7.87
N VAL A 8 12.82 18.75 8.59
CA VAL A 8 11.48 18.49 8.05
C VAL A 8 11.09 19.55 7.02
N LYS A 9 11.37 20.82 7.25
CA LYS A 9 11.11 21.92 6.28
C LYS A 9 11.80 21.70 4.92
N ARG A 10 12.91 20.95 4.88
CA ARG A 10 13.67 20.64 3.65
C ARG A 10 13.10 19.48 2.84
N LEU A 11 12.11 18.75 3.37
CA LEU A 11 11.47 17.66 2.63
C LEU A 11 10.74 18.20 1.38
N PRO A 12 10.73 17.43 0.26
CA PRO A 12 10.31 17.96 -1.03
C PRO A 12 8.80 18.28 -1.11
N HIS A 13 7.94 17.51 -0.45
CA HIS A 13 6.49 17.62 -0.60
C HIS A 13 5.79 18.06 0.68
N THR A 14 4.70 18.82 0.51
CA THR A 14 3.91 19.39 1.61
C THR A 14 3.37 18.29 2.54
N HIS A 15 2.82 17.21 1.98
CA HIS A 15 2.31 16.08 2.77
C HIS A 15 3.40 15.50 3.69
N LEU A 16 4.62 15.26 3.18
CA LEU A 16 5.72 14.76 3.99
C LEU A 16 6.09 15.72 5.11
N ARG A 17 6.14 17.03 4.82
CA ARG A 17 6.45 18.07 5.81
C ARG A 17 5.41 18.11 6.92
N GLN A 18 4.12 18.07 6.56
CA GLN A 18 3.02 18.07 7.52
C GLN A 18 3.04 16.81 8.38
N PHE A 19 3.14 15.63 7.76
CA PHE A 19 3.19 14.36 8.48
C PHE A 19 4.33 14.33 9.51
N PHE A 20 5.55 14.65 9.10
CA PHE A 20 6.69 14.62 10.03
C PHE A 20 6.67 15.74 11.06
N ARG A 21 6.01 16.86 10.79
CA ARG A 21 5.77 17.93 11.78
C ARG A 21 4.84 17.43 12.88
N ILE A 22 3.70 16.82 12.51
CA ILE A 22 2.73 16.26 13.47
C ILE A 22 3.39 15.13 14.26
N LYS A 23 4.03 14.18 13.58
CA LYS A 23 4.74 13.07 14.22
C LYS A 23 5.80 13.54 15.22
N ALA A 24 6.57 14.57 14.87
CA ALA A 24 7.55 15.14 15.77
C ALA A 24 6.87 15.73 17.00
N SER A 25 5.81 16.50 16.82
CA SER A 25 5.05 17.08 17.92
C SER A 25 4.58 16.01 18.91
N ASP A 26 4.00 14.92 18.40
CA ASP A 26 3.51 13.80 19.22
C ASP A 26 4.65 13.08 19.94
N ASP A 27 5.74 12.78 19.25
CA ASP A 27 6.90 12.10 19.83
C ASP A 27 7.57 12.96 20.92
N PHE A 28 7.67 14.27 20.72
CA PHE A 28 8.22 15.18 21.75
C PHE A 28 7.25 15.40 22.91
N ARG A 29 5.94 15.52 22.67
CA ARG A 29 4.93 15.57 23.74
C ARG A 29 4.97 14.30 24.58
N ALA A 30 5.05 13.13 23.95
CA ALA A 30 5.15 11.86 24.63
C ALA A 30 6.45 11.74 25.46
N LEU A 31 7.55 12.35 24.99
CA LEU A 31 8.82 12.40 25.72
C LEU A 31 8.70 13.27 26.97
N VAL A 32 8.14 14.47 26.84
CA VAL A 32 7.95 15.42 27.93
C VAL A 32 6.99 14.87 29.01
N ALA A 33 5.89 14.23 28.54
CA ALA A 33 4.92 13.60 29.44
C ALA A 33 5.48 12.37 30.19
N THR A 34 6.69 11.90 29.86
CA THR A 34 7.28 10.73 30.53
C THR A 34 7.92 11.19 31.87
N PRO A 35 7.49 10.63 33.02
CA PRO A 35 8.02 11.00 34.31
C PRO A 35 9.54 10.79 34.44
N ALA A 36 10.22 11.63 35.22
CA ALA A 36 11.68 11.58 35.35
C ALA A 36 12.20 10.26 35.94
N HIS A 37 11.44 9.61 36.84
CA HIS A 37 11.80 8.32 37.42
C HIS A 37 11.83 7.15 36.40
N LYS A 38 11.20 7.29 35.23
CA LYS A 38 11.22 6.30 34.15
C LYS A 38 12.31 6.60 33.10
N SER A 39 13.57 6.73 33.57
CA SER A 39 14.72 7.11 32.72
C SER A 39 14.89 6.21 31.50
N GLN A 40 14.83 4.88 31.64
CA GLN A 40 14.99 3.92 30.55
C GLN A 40 13.94 4.11 29.44
N LEU A 41 12.68 4.41 29.80
CA LEU A 41 11.63 4.69 28.85
C LEU A 41 11.88 6.00 28.11
N ARG A 42 12.36 7.01 28.82
CA ARG A 42 12.71 8.31 28.28
C ARG A 42 13.86 8.21 27.27
N ASP A 43 14.90 7.45 27.62
CA ASP A 43 16.04 7.18 26.73
C ASP A 43 15.61 6.41 25.49
N SER A 44 14.73 5.43 25.61
CA SER A 44 14.18 4.68 24.49
C SER A 44 13.40 5.59 23.51
N LYS A 45 12.59 6.53 24.04
CA LYS A 45 11.88 7.53 23.24
C LYS A 45 12.86 8.49 22.54
N MET A 46 13.88 8.96 23.27
CA MET A 46 14.92 9.83 22.70
C MET A 46 15.69 9.13 21.58
N LYS A 47 16.10 7.87 21.78
CA LYS A 47 16.75 7.05 20.75
C LYS A 47 15.88 6.91 19.51
N ARG A 48 14.55 6.75 19.66
CA ARG A 48 13.61 6.68 18.54
C ARG A 48 13.58 8.00 17.75
N ILE A 49 13.44 9.12 18.42
CA ILE A 49 13.44 10.46 17.79
C ILE A 49 14.77 10.71 17.07
N SER A 50 15.90 10.39 17.69
CA SER A 50 17.24 10.55 17.09
C SER A 50 17.41 9.67 15.84
N LYS A 51 16.89 8.44 15.88
CA LYS A 51 16.89 7.52 14.73
C LYS A 51 16.07 8.07 13.57
N ASP A 52 14.91 8.66 13.85
CA ASP A 52 14.06 9.26 12.80
C ASP A 52 14.73 10.51 12.20
N LEU A 53 15.33 11.37 13.04
CA LEU A 53 16.10 12.52 12.57
C LEU A 53 17.27 12.09 11.66
N ARG A 54 18.01 11.05 12.06
CA ARG A 54 19.08 10.50 11.24
C ARG A 54 18.56 10.01 9.88
N ARG A 55 17.40 9.35 9.85
CA ARG A 55 16.78 8.89 8.61
C ARG A 55 16.36 10.04 7.70
N ILE A 56 15.77 11.11 8.27
CA ILE A 56 15.42 12.31 7.51
C ILE A 56 16.67 12.93 6.90
N LYS A 57 17.75 13.07 7.65
CA LYS A 57 19.04 13.58 7.14
C LYS A 57 19.54 12.71 5.98
N LEU A 58 19.57 11.39 6.13
CA LEU A 58 19.97 10.45 5.09
C LEU A 58 19.07 10.51 3.84
N ALA A 59 17.78 10.73 4.01
CA ALA A 59 16.86 10.89 2.88
C ALA A 59 17.12 12.19 2.12
N LEU A 60 17.44 13.27 2.83
CA LEU A 60 17.80 14.56 2.22
C LEU A 60 19.14 14.53 1.47
N THR A 61 20.06 13.63 1.84
CA THR A 61 21.29 13.37 1.09
C THR A 61 21.09 12.46 -0.13
N GLY A 62 19.84 12.03 -0.40
CA GLY A 62 19.51 11.22 -1.57
C GLY A 62 19.61 9.71 -1.38
N ARG A 63 19.79 9.21 -0.13
CA ARG A 63 19.79 7.75 0.12
C ARG A 63 18.40 7.18 -0.14
N GLN A 64 18.33 6.25 -1.09
CA GLN A 64 17.10 5.63 -1.56
C GLN A 64 16.31 4.93 -0.46
N ASP A 65 16.97 4.10 0.35
CA ASP A 65 16.33 3.32 1.41
C ASP A 65 15.72 4.21 2.48
N ALA A 66 16.45 5.28 2.86
CA ALA A 66 15.98 6.24 3.83
C ALA A 66 14.75 7.00 3.32
N PHE A 67 14.77 7.42 2.05
CA PHE A 67 13.66 8.14 1.44
C PHE A 67 12.43 7.24 1.27
N SER A 68 12.61 6.00 0.81
CA SER A 68 11.54 5.01 0.70
C SER A 68 10.93 4.70 2.08
N TYR A 69 11.74 4.63 3.13
CA TYR A 69 11.25 4.45 4.49
C TYR A 69 10.39 5.64 4.97
N ILE A 70 10.79 6.86 4.65
CA ILE A 70 10.03 8.09 4.97
C ILE A 70 8.67 8.06 4.24
N LEU A 71 8.66 7.69 2.96
CA LEU A 71 7.43 7.51 2.20
C LEU A 71 6.54 6.44 2.82
N ASP A 72 7.11 5.28 3.16
CA ASP A 72 6.35 4.19 3.79
C ASP A 72 5.70 4.62 5.12
N LEU A 73 6.34 5.49 5.90
CA LEU A 73 5.75 6.04 7.12
C LEU A 73 4.61 7.03 6.82
N ALA A 74 4.83 7.96 5.88
CA ALA A 74 3.88 9.03 5.59
C ALA A 74 2.61 8.53 4.91
N TYR A 75 2.71 7.45 4.14
CA TYR A 75 1.58 6.84 3.43
C TYR A 75 1.05 5.56 4.10
N GLY A 76 1.27 5.40 5.39
CA GLY A 76 0.67 4.32 6.16
C GLY A 76 1.14 2.90 5.80
N ARG A 77 2.33 2.75 5.19
CA ARG A 77 2.93 1.42 4.95
C ARG A 77 3.61 0.87 6.19
N ARG A 78 4.02 1.76 7.08
CA ARG A 78 4.71 1.47 8.34
C ARG A 78 4.24 2.39 9.46
N GLY A 79 4.49 1.99 10.70
CA GLY A 79 4.26 2.82 11.87
C GLY A 79 2.81 2.85 12.36
N LYS A 80 2.46 3.88 13.13
CA LYS A 80 1.14 4.03 13.74
C LYS A 80 0.05 4.22 12.69
N LEU A 81 0.27 5.07 11.69
CA LEU A 81 -0.70 5.34 10.63
C LEU A 81 -1.17 4.06 9.92
N ARG A 82 -0.28 3.06 9.78
CA ARG A 82 -0.69 1.75 9.26
C ARG A 82 -1.76 1.08 10.12
N TRP A 83 -1.64 1.18 11.43
CA TRP A 83 -2.62 0.64 12.36
C TRP A 83 -3.95 1.38 12.24
N GLU A 84 -3.91 2.69 12.22
CA GLU A 84 -5.09 3.55 12.09
C GLU A 84 -5.85 3.26 10.79
N LEU A 85 -5.13 3.05 9.67
CA LEU A 85 -5.74 2.67 8.39
C LEU A 85 -6.30 1.23 8.37
N MET A 86 -5.70 0.32 9.15
CA MET A 86 -6.17 -1.07 9.21
C MET A 86 -7.28 -1.29 10.23
N GLU A 87 -7.36 -0.46 11.27
CA GLU A 87 -8.31 -0.60 12.37
C GLU A 87 -9.76 -0.71 11.90
N PRO A 88 -10.28 0.14 10.99
CA PRO A 88 -11.64 0.02 10.47
C PRO A 88 -11.89 -1.31 9.78
N LEU A 89 -10.88 -1.87 9.09
CA LEU A 89 -10.98 -3.13 8.36
C LEU A 89 -10.94 -4.36 9.28
N LEU A 90 -10.34 -4.21 10.47
CA LEU A 90 -10.29 -5.24 11.50
C LEU A 90 -11.52 -5.22 12.42
N ALA A 91 -12.21 -4.09 12.48
CA ALA A 91 -13.38 -3.93 13.32
C ALA A 91 -14.55 -4.78 12.78
N GLN A 92 -15.25 -5.43 13.69
CA GLN A 92 -16.37 -6.34 13.37
C GLN A 92 -17.71 -5.61 13.19
N ALA A 93 -17.71 -4.28 13.11
CA ALA A 93 -18.89 -3.44 13.24
C ALA A 93 -20.09 -3.80 12.32
N ASN A 94 -19.85 -4.47 11.18
CA ASN A 94 -20.89 -4.80 10.20
C ASN A 94 -20.99 -6.31 9.90
N ALA A 95 -20.52 -7.17 10.79
CA ALA A 95 -20.74 -8.61 10.62
C ALA A 95 -22.23 -8.90 10.92
N PRO A 96 -23.00 -9.46 9.97
CA PRO A 96 -24.44 -9.71 10.16
C PRO A 96 -24.73 -10.71 11.28
N SER A 97 -23.79 -11.55 11.62
CA SER A 97 -23.81 -12.40 12.80
C SER A 97 -22.37 -12.69 13.24
N LEU A 98 -22.07 -12.47 14.50
CA LEU A 98 -20.81 -12.91 15.08
C LEU A 98 -20.84 -14.44 15.20
N PRO A 99 -19.74 -15.14 14.86
CA PRO A 99 -19.66 -16.58 15.05
C PRO A 99 -19.82 -16.93 16.52
N ASP A 100 -20.39 -18.10 16.79
CA ASP A 100 -20.57 -18.59 18.15
C ASP A 100 -19.25 -18.74 18.90
N PRO A 101 -19.26 -18.52 20.22
CA PRO A 101 -18.05 -18.72 21.02
C PRO A 101 -17.64 -20.20 21.01
N MET A 102 -16.38 -20.48 20.76
CA MET A 102 -15.84 -21.86 20.74
C MET A 102 -15.96 -22.53 22.12
N ILE A 103 -15.92 -21.72 23.19
CA ILE A 103 -16.15 -22.15 24.58
C ILE A 103 -17.39 -21.39 25.05
N ARG A 104 -18.48 -22.12 25.32
CA ARG A 104 -19.79 -21.52 25.64
C ARG A 104 -19.74 -20.54 26.82
N SER A 105 -18.95 -20.82 27.83
CA SER A 105 -18.78 -19.97 29.03
C SER A 105 -17.91 -18.72 28.82
N VAL A 106 -17.23 -18.57 27.67
CA VAL A 106 -16.25 -17.51 27.43
C VAL A 106 -16.60 -16.76 26.15
N PRO A 107 -17.32 -15.61 26.23
CA PRO A 107 -17.68 -14.80 25.03
C PRO A 107 -16.47 -14.36 24.20
N SER A 108 -15.34 -14.16 24.83
CA SER A 108 -14.09 -13.80 24.16
C SER A 108 -13.45 -14.97 23.36
N SER A 109 -14.02 -16.17 23.43
CA SER A 109 -13.52 -17.34 22.69
C SER A 109 -14.01 -17.43 21.24
N ARG A 110 -14.66 -16.38 20.71
CA ARG A 110 -15.11 -16.35 19.32
C ARG A 110 -13.93 -16.38 18.37
N PRO A 111 -13.99 -17.16 17.28
CA PRO A 111 -12.93 -17.16 16.27
C PRO A 111 -12.80 -15.75 15.63
N PRO A 112 -11.60 -15.41 15.13
CA PRO A 112 -11.43 -14.13 14.43
C PRO A 112 -12.27 -14.10 13.15
N VAL A 113 -12.95 -12.99 12.91
CA VAL A 113 -13.76 -12.76 11.72
C VAL A 113 -12.94 -11.98 10.71
N TYR A 114 -13.00 -12.41 9.47
CA TYR A 114 -12.43 -11.68 8.34
C TYR A 114 -13.54 -10.85 7.71
N SER A 115 -13.40 -9.52 7.79
CA SER A 115 -14.31 -8.65 7.04
C SER A 115 -14.19 -8.90 5.53
N PRO A 116 -15.22 -8.64 4.72
CA PRO A 116 -15.15 -8.85 3.27
C PRO A 116 -14.03 -8.03 2.63
N GLU A 117 -13.79 -6.81 3.13
CA GLU A 117 -12.70 -5.95 2.70
C GLU A 117 -11.33 -6.57 3.00
N LEU A 118 -11.14 -7.04 4.24
CA LEU A 118 -9.90 -7.68 4.66
C LEU A 118 -9.68 -9.00 3.89
N SER A 119 -10.74 -9.76 3.64
CA SER A 119 -10.67 -11.00 2.85
C SER A 119 -10.19 -10.72 1.43
N ALA A 120 -10.73 -9.68 0.77
CA ALA A 120 -10.31 -9.25 -0.56
C ALA A 120 -8.83 -8.85 -0.58
N LEU A 121 -8.37 -8.11 0.44
CA LEU A 121 -6.98 -7.72 0.58
C LEU A 121 -6.03 -8.91 0.84
N LEU A 122 -6.47 -9.92 1.56
CA LEU A 122 -5.66 -11.11 1.86
C LEU A 122 -5.49 -12.04 0.66
N ILE A 123 -6.47 -12.11 -0.22
CA ILE A 123 -6.49 -13.00 -1.39
C ILE A 123 -5.73 -12.38 -2.57
N ASN A 124 -5.61 -11.05 -2.63
CA ASN A 124 -5.02 -10.38 -3.77
C ASN A 124 -3.49 -10.24 -3.66
N THR A 125 -2.79 -10.41 -4.78
CA THR A 125 -1.32 -10.26 -4.87
C THR A 125 -0.86 -8.82 -4.72
N ALA A 126 -1.67 -7.84 -5.16
CA ALA A 126 -1.31 -6.43 -5.16
C ALA A 126 -1.27 -5.81 -3.76
N SER A 127 -2.07 -6.34 -2.83
CA SER A 127 -2.22 -5.84 -1.47
C SER A 127 -1.34 -6.54 -0.43
N ARG A 128 -0.54 -7.52 -0.81
CA ARG A 128 0.29 -8.29 0.14
C ARG A 128 1.77 -8.17 -0.13
N THR A 129 2.56 -8.33 0.95
CA THR A 129 4.02 -8.47 0.84
C THR A 129 4.43 -9.86 0.40
N ASN A 130 3.61 -10.87 0.69
CA ASN A 130 3.83 -12.29 0.41
C ASN A 130 2.80 -12.81 -0.59
N LYS A 131 2.87 -14.10 -0.93
CA LYS A 131 1.89 -14.78 -1.77
C LYS A 131 0.45 -14.54 -1.26
N PRO A 132 -0.54 -14.42 -2.15
CA PRO A 132 -1.95 -14.32 -1.77
C PRO A 132 -2.38 -15.56 -1.00
N LEU A 133 -3.39 -15.41 -0.17
CA LEU A 133 -4.03 -16.56 0.49
C LEU A 133 -5.19 -17.06 -0.35
N GLU A 134 -5.47 -18.35 -0.22
CA GLU A 134 -6.67 -18.95 -0.75
C GLU A 134 -7.83 -18.76 0.24
N LEU A 135 -9.07 -18.71 -0.25
CA LEU A 135 -10.27 -18.60 0.58
C LEU A 135 -10.36 -19.72 1.62
N HIS A 136 -9.95 -20.93 1.24
CA HIS A 136 -9.90 -22.06 2.16
C HIS A 136 -8.99 -21.79 3.36
N GLN A 137 -7.82 -21.17 3.14
CA GLN A 137 -6.85 -20.88 4.21
C GLN A 137 -7.34 -19.84 5.23
N LEU A 138 -8.34 -19.03 4.88
CA LEU A 138 -8.98 -18.12 5.83
C LEU A 138 -9.87 -18.90 6.81
N LYS A 139 -10.54 -19.96 6.33
CA LYS A 139 -11.39 -20.83 7.16
C LYS A 139 -10.55 -21.88 7.91
N PHE A 140 -9.63 -22.52 7.20
CA PHE A 140 -8.72 -23.54 7.72
C PHE A 140 -7.26 -23.11 7.54
N PRO A 141 -6.70 -22.41 8.55
CA PRO A 141 -5.30 -22.02 8.51
C PRO A 141 -4.38 -23.23 8.32
N PRO A 142 -3.34 -23.14 7.47
CA PRO A 142 -2.41 -24.25 7.25
C PRO A 142 -1.59 -24.62 8.51
N THR A 143 -1.62 -23.78 9.53
CA THR A 143 -1.01 -24.04 10.84
C THR A 143 -1.94 -24.77 11.80
N LEU A 144 -3.18 -25.01 11.41
CA LEU A 144 -4.15 -25.73 12.20
C LEU A 144 -4.00 -27.23 11.91
N SER A 145 -3.94 -28.03 12.97
CA SER A 145 -3.91 -29.50 12.82
C SER A 145 -5.20 -30.01 12.20
N ALA A 146 -5.12 -31.05 11.38
CA ALA A 146 -6.28 -31.73 10.81
C ALA A 146 -7.25 -32.24 11.90
N ARG A 147 -6.79 -32.48 13.12
CA ARG A 147 -7.63 -32.81 14.29
C ARG A 147 -8.70 -31.75 14.62
N ALA A 148 -8.60 -30.54 14.08
CA ALA A 148 -9.64 -29.51 14.25
C ALA A 148 -10.88 -29.80 13.39
N ASP A 149 -10.75 -30.63 12.36
CA ASP A 149 -11.86 -31.10 11.55
C ASP A 149 -12.38 -32.44 12.12
N PRO A 150 -13.63 -32.48 12.62
CA PRO A 150 -14.18 -33.71 13.19
C PRO A 150 -14.27 -34.87 12.19
N THR A 151 -14.25 -34.57 10.89
CA THR A 151 -14.35 -35.59 9.83
C THR A 151 -13.00 -36.20 9.47
N SER A 152 -11.89 -35.62 9.92
CA SER A 152 -10.54 -36.08 9.61
C SER A 152 -10.21 -37.41 10.31
N ASP A 153 -9.41 -38.22 9.66
CA ASP A 153 -8.93 -39.49 10.24
C ASP A 153 -8.05 -39.25 11.48
N GLU A 154 -7.28 -38.16 11.50
CA GLU A 154 -6.50 -37.80 12.68
C GLU A 154 -7.40 -37.46 13.89
N ALA A 155 -8.55 -36.83 13.68
CA ALA A 155 -9.49 -36.53 14.76
C ALA A 155 -10.16 -37.80 15.30
N ARG A 156 -10.41 -38.79 14.44
CA ARG A 156 -11.00 -40.06 14.81
C ARG A 156 -10.02 -40.91 15.64
N LEU A 157 -8.75 -40.91 15.26
CA LEU A 157 -7.72 -41.73 15.93
C LEU A 157 -7.20 -41.07 17.22
N LEU A 158 -6.92 -39.79 17.20
CA LEU A 158 -6.25 -39.07 18.29
C LEU A 158 -7.18 -38.19 19.12
N GLY A 159 -8.47 -38.14 18.76
CA GLY A 159 -9.45 -37.27 19.37
C GLY A 159 -9.38 -35.83 18.83
N LEU A 160 -10.43 -35.07 19.12
CA LEU A 160 -10.58 -33.68 18.66
C LEU A 160 -9.51 -32.74 19.25
N LEU A 161 -9.15 -31.71 18.50
CA LEU A 161 -8.26 -30.67 18.98
C LEU A 161 -8.93 -29.88 20.11
N SER A 162 -8.16 -29.52 21.14
CA SER A 162 -8.66 -28.63 22.20
C SER A 162 -9.13 -27.29 21.64
N ARG A 163 -10.38 -26.90 21.97
CA ARG A 163 -10.98 -25.63 21.52
C ARG A 163 -10.13 -24.41 21.84
N ARG A 164 -9.46 -24.41 22.98
CA ARG A 164 -8.53 -23.34 23.37
C ARG A 164 -7.30 -23.27 22.45
N LEU A 165 -6.74 -24.42 22.09
CA LEU A 165 -5.60 -24.47 21.19
C LEU A 165 -5.98 -24.06 19.77
N GLU A 166 -7.12 -24.53 19.28
CA GLU A 166 -7.68 -24.14 18.00
C GLU A 166 -7.86 -22.61 17.92
N LEU A 167 -8.53 -22.00 18.92
CA LEU A 167 -8.73 -20.57 18.99
C LEU A 167 -7.41 -19.78 18.96
N ASN A 168 -6.44 -20.21 19.77
CA ASN A 168 -5.13 -19.55 19.83
C ASN A 168 -4.40 -19.66 18.48
N THR A 169 -4.48 -20.78 17.81
CA THR A 169 -3.86 -21.00 16.49
C THR A 169 -4.53 -20.11 15.45
N ARG A 170 -5.87 -20.05 15.41
CA ARG A 170 -6.63 -19.16 14.51
C ARG A 170 -6.27 -17.68 14.75
N ARG A 171 -6.20 -17.22 16.00
CA ARG A 171 -5.84 -15.85 16.36
C ARG A 171 -4.40 -15.50 15.99
N ARG A 172 -3.46 -16.40 16.24
CA ARG A 172 -2.06 -16.20 15.85
C ARG A 172 -1.91 -16.09 14.34
N TYR A 173 -2.64 -16.94 13.59
CA TYR A 173 -2.64 -16.90 12.13
C TYR A 173 -3.24 -15.60 11.63
N PHE A 174 -4.43 -15.22 12.09
CA PHE A 174 -5.06 -13.95 11.78
C PHE A 174 -4.12 -12.76 12.04
N ALA A 175 -3.55 -12.68 13.24
CA ALA A 175 -2.64 -11.60 13.62
C ALA A 175 -1.37 -11.55 12.77
N ARG A 176 -0.88 -12.69 12.32
CA ARG A 176 0.29 -12.77 11.44
C ARG A 176 -0.04 -12.36 10.01
N GLU A 177 -1.19 -12.76 9.47
CA GLU A 177 -1.50 -12.57 8.06
C GLU A 177 -1.96 -11.13 7.75
N TRP A 178 -2.82 -10.52 8.58
CA TRP A 178 -3.20 -9.13 8.32
C TRP A 178 -2.02 -8.15 8.42
N LYS A 179 -1.00 -8.44 9.23
CA LYS A 179 0.23 -7.64 9.29
C LYS A 179 1.03 -7.64 7.99
N LYS A 180 0.79 -8.57 7.08
CA LYS A 180 1.42 -8.64 5.76
C LYS A 180 0.64 -7.88 4.69
N VAL A 181 -0.55 -7.38 5.01
CA VAL A 181 -1.40 -6.62 4.08
C VAL A 181 -0.94 -5.17 4.01
N TYR A 182 -0.92 -4.60 2.83
CA TYR A 182 -0.82 -3.16 2.64
C TYR A 182 -2.20 -2.53 2.82
N PRO A 183 -2.38 -1.58 3.76
CA PRO A 183 -3.66 -0.91 3.91
C PRO A 183 -4.00 -0.13 2.64
N PRO A 184 -5.24 -0.15 2.16
CA PRO A 184 -5.70 0.75 1.11
C PRO A 184 -5.73 2.19 1.65
N LEU A 185 -5.48 3.17 0.78
CA LEU A 185 -5.67 4.58 1.14
C LEU A 185 -7.11 5.01 0.90
N ASP A 186 -7.68 4.55 -0.20
CA ASP A 186 -9.03 4.90 -0.62
C ASP A 186 -9.84 3.65 -0.99
N ILE A 187 -11.14 3.75 -0.80
CA ILE A 187 -12.11 2.81 -1.33
C ILE A 187 -12.79 3.50 -2.50
N ALA A 188 -12.77 2.85 -3.66
CA ALA A 188 -13.47 3.31 -4.84
C ALA A 188 -14.74 2.49 -5.04
N VAL A 189 -15.81 3.14 -5.46
CA VAL A 189 -17.05 2.48 -5.89
C VAL A 189 -17.07 2.43 -7.40
N LYS A 190 -17.31 1.25 -7.95
CA LYS A 190 -17.51 1.10 -9.38
C LYS A 190 -18.98 1.41 -9.70
N GLY A 191 -19.20 2.54 -10.41
CA GLY A 191 -20.52 2.91 -10.95
C GLY A 191 -20.95 1.96 -12.08
N ASN A 192 -22.22 2.03 -12.43
CA ASN A 192 -22.78 1.28 -13.55
C ASN A 192 -22.12 1.66 -14.87
N ASP A 193 -21.63 2.91 -14.99
CA ASP A 193 -20.92 3.45 -16.16
C ASP A 193 -19.45 3.01 -16.21
N GLY A 194 -19.01 2.15 -15.30
CA GLY A 194 -17.64 1.69 -15.21
C GLY A 194 -16.66 2.72 -14.61
N LEU A 195 -17.11 3.94 -14.33
CA LEU A 195 -16.32 4.96 -13.66
C LEU A 195 -16.10 4.61 -12.20
N LEU A 196 -14.89 4.92 -11.72
CA LEU A 196 -14.52 4.74 -10.31
C LEU A 196 -14.68 6.07 -9.57
N SER A 197 -15.56 6.09 -8.58
CA SER A 197 -15.70 7.23 -7.66
C SER A 197 -15.06 6.90 -6.32
N THR A 198 -14.28 7.83 -5.77
CA THR A 198 -13.68 7.73 -4.43
C THR A 198 -14.37 8.65 -3.43
N SER A 199 -15.48 9.30 -3.82
CA SER A 199 -16.23 10.20 -2.95
C SER A 199 -16.78 9.46 -1.73
N VAL A 200 -16.73 10.11 -0.56
CA VAL A 200 -17.26 9.58 0.69
C VAL A 200 -18.75 9.24 0.54
N SER A 201 -19.53 10.15 -0.06
CA SER A 201 -20.96 9.96 -0.27
C SER A 201 -21.28 8.72 -1.11
N ASP A 202 -20.51 8.45 -2.15
CA ASP A 202 -20.73 7.30 -3.02
C ASP A 202 -20.37 5.98 -2.32
N VAL A 203 -19.36 5.98 -1.47
CA VAL A 203 -18.96 4.82 -0.66
C VAL A 203 -20.02 4.51 0.39
N GLU A 204 -20.56 5.54 1.07
CA GLU A 204 -21.66 5.37 2.04
C GLU A 204 -22.93 4.85 1.38
N ASN A 205 -23.34 5.46 0.27
CA ASN A 205 -24.52 5.05 -0.49
C ASN A 205 -24.41 3.61 -1.03
N ALA A 206 -23.18 3.14 -1.24
CA ALA A 206 -22.89 1.77 -1.64
C ALA A 206 -22.83 0.80 -0.44
N GLY A 207 -23.00 1.27 0.79
CA GLY A 207 -22.85 0.47 2.01
C GLY A 207 -21.41 0.07 2.32
N GLY A 208 -20.45 0.77 1.77
CA GLY A 208 -19.02 0.59 2.05
C GLY A 208 -18.59 1.25 3.36
N ARG A 209 -17.46 0.86 3.88
CA ARG A 209 -16.83 1.53 5.03
C ARG A 209 -16.00 2.71 4.57
N ILE A 210 -16.00 3.77 5.38
CA ILE A 210 -15.12 4.91 5.16
C ILE A 210 -13.77 4.64 5.81
N LEU A 211 -12.68 4.92 5.08
CA LEU A 211 -11.33 4.94 5.62
C LEU A 211 -11.00 6.35 6.11
N GLY A 212 -10.16 6.46 7.14
CA GLY A 212 -9.72 7.75 7.65
C GLY A 212 -8.89 8.58 6.66
N SER A 213 -8.41 7.97 5.59
CA SER A 213 -7.70 8.64 4.48
C SER A 213 -8.60 8.95 3.27
N GLN A 214 -9.87 8.54 3.31
CA GLN A 214 -10.82 8.71 2.22
C GLN A 214 -10.96 10.20 1.88
N ASP A 215 -10.99 10.53 0.61
CA ASP A 215 -11.19 11.89 0.06
C ASP A 215 -10.14 12.95 0.49
N GLN A 216 -9.01 12.52 1.06
CA GLN A 216 -7.92 13.43 1.40
C GLN A 216 -7.01 13.77 0.20
N GLY A 217 -7.30 13.26 -0.97
CA GLY A 217 -6.52 13.49 -2.19
C GLY A 217 -5.09 12.94 -2.13
N LEU A 218 -4.80 12.00 -1.22
CA LEU A 218 -3.46 11.45 -1.06
C LEU A 218 -3.02 10.64 -2.26
N LEU A 219 -3.90 9.81 -2.81
CA LEU A 219 -3.61 9.01 -3.98
C LEU A 219 -3.48 9.85 -5.24
N PRO A 220 -4.46 10.73 -5.59
CA PRO A 220 -4.30 11.68 -6.70
C PRO A 220 -3.04 12.53 -6.60
N GLY A 221 -2.71 13.03 -5.40
CA GLY A 221 -1.49 13.81 -5.18
C GLY A 221 -0.20 13.04 -5.47
N VAL A 222 -0.17 11.74 -5.24
CA VAL A 222 0.98 10.88 -5.64
C VAL A 222 0.98 10.67 -7.15
N GLU A 223 -0.16 10.47 -7.76
CA GLU A 223 -0.30 10.30 -9.22
C GLU A 223 0.14 11.55 -9.98
N ASP A 224 -0.21 12.74 -9.50
CA ASP A 224 0.24 14.03 -10.06
C ASP A 224 1.76 14.19 -10.01
N ILE A 225 2.40 13.74 -8.93
CA ILE A 225 3.87 13.79 -8.81
C ILE A 225 4.54 12.88 -9.84
N VAL A 226 3.95 11.73 -10.12
CA VAL A 226 4.50 10.70 -11.00
C VAL A 226 4.09 10.95 -12.46
N GLY A 227 2.96 11.58 -12.68
CA GLY A 227 2.36 11.85 -13.97
C GLY A 227 3.28 12.55 -14.96
N PRO A 228 2.92 12.59 -16.25
CA PRO A 228 3.62 13.41 -17.22
C PRO A 228 3.51 14.87 -16.81
N PRO A 229 4.50 15.72 -17.14
CA PRO A 229 4.41 17.15 -16.87
C PRO A 229 3.14 17.70 -17.55
N THR A 230 2.24 18.25 -16.73
CA THR A 230 1.04 18.89 -17.24
C THR A 230 1.46 20.10 -18.08
N ALA A 231 1.15 20.06 -19.36
CA ALA A 231 1.24 21.15 -20.32
C ALA A 231 2.54 21.98 -20.29
N GLY A 232 3.43 21.60 -21.12
CA GLY A 232 4.64 22.33 -21.52
C GLY A 232 5.58 21.35 -22.17
N THR A 233 5.79 21.45 -23.45
CA THR A 233 6.85 20.73 -24.13
C THR A 233 8.14 20.88 -23.31
N PRO A 234 8.86 19.80 -23.00
CA PRO A 234 10.08 19.91 -22.21
C PRO A 234 11.03 20.85 -22.96
N ILE A 235 11.33 21.99 -22.34
CA ILE A 235 12.25 22.98 -22.90
C ILE A 235 13.56 22.29 -23.17
N THR A 236 13.93 22.18 -24.44
CA THR A 236 15.19 21.55 -24.86
C THR A 236 16.36 22.36 -24.31
N ARG A 237 17.54 21.72 -24.17
CA ARG A 237 18.75 22.43 -23.75
C ARG A 237 19.07 23.59 -24.66
N ARG A 238 18.78 23.47 -25.96
CA ARG A 238 18.97 24.51 -27.00
C ARG A 238 18.06 25.70 -26.78
N GLU A 239 16.77 25.50 -26.53
CA GLU A 239 15.78 26.56 -26.24
C GLU A 239 16.12 27.30 -24.94
N ARG A 240 16.65 26.57 -23.94
CA ARG A 240 17.10 27.16 -22.68
C ARG A 240 18.34 28.05 -22.87
N LEU A 241 19.25 27.68 -23.74
CA LEU A 241 20.45 28.45 -24.08
C LEU A 241 20.11 29.68 -24.95
N LEU A 242 19.11 29.56 -25.81
CA LEU A 242 18.68 30.65 -26.70
C LEU A 242 17.77 31.69 -26.02
N GLY A 243 17.41 31.48 -24.71
CA GLY A 243 16.59 32.41 -23.97
C GLY A 243 15.16 32.58 -24.51
N ILE A 244 14.70 31.70 -25.38
CA ILE A 244 13.36 31.73 -25.98
C ILE A 244 12.36 31.24 -24.93
N HIS A 245 12.19 32.04 -23.89
CA HIS A 245 11.13 31.86 -22.91
C HIS A 245 9.95 32.73 -23.28
N GLN A 246 9.02 32.23 -24.06
CA GLN A 246 7.69 32.82 -24.09
C GLN A 246 7.07 32.63 -22.71
N SER A 247 7.10 33.65 -21.90
CA SER A 247 6.41 33.71 -20.63
C SER A 247 4.91 33.88 -20.90
N THR A 248 4.27 32.80 -21.32
CA THR A 248 2.81 32.71 -21.27
C THR A 248 2.40 32.66 -19.81
N GLY A 249 1.82 33.76 -19.35
CA GLY A 249 1.05 34.01 -18.13
C GLY A 249 1.28 33.12 -16.91
N ASN A 250 1.62 33.75 -15.82
CA ASN A 250 1.42 33.44 -14.39
C ASN A 250 0.92 32.02 -13.99
N SER A 251 1.36 30.96 -14.60
CA SER A 251 1.29 29.66 -13.96
C SER A 251 2.48 29.61 -12.99
N SER A 252 2.19 29.63 -11.71
CA SER A 252 3.15 29.34 -10.65
C SER A 252 4.03 28.18 -11.12
N LYS A 253 5.32 28.43 -11.31
CA LYS A 253 6.31 27.49 -11.84
C LYS A 253 6.40 26.28 -10.90
N GLN A 254 5.43 25.38 -10.96
CA GLN A 254 5.53 24.08 -10.33
C GLN A 254 6.68 23.34 -11.03
N ARG A 255 7.87 23.44 -10.44
CA ARG A 255 9.03 22.70 -10.92
C ARG A 255 8.67 21.22 -10.92
N HIS A 256 8.63 20.65 -12.10
CA HIS A 256 8.43 19.21 -12.25
C HIS A 256 9.41 18.47 -11.33
N PRO A 257 8.95 17.51 -10.51
CA PRO A 257 9.81 16.81 -9.58
C PRO A 257 10.94 16.08 -10.30
N SER A 258 12.10 16.01 -9.67
CA SER A 258 13.26 15.36 -10.26
C SER A 258 12.94 13.90 -10.63
N ARG A 259 13.61 13.37 -11.68
CA ARG A 259 13.45 11.97 -12.11
C ARG A 259 13.68 10.98 -10.97
N TRP A 260 14.57 11.31 -10.04
CA TRP A 260 14.82 10.49 -8.85
C TRP A 260 13.59 10.43 -7.93
N LEU A 261 12.97 11.56 -7.61
CA LEU A 261 11.76 11.64 -6.80
C LEU A 261 10.60 10.88 -7.46
N ARG A 262 10.36 11.14 -8.75
CA ARG A 262 9.31 10.45 -9.50
C ARG A 262 9.42 8.94 -9.41
N ARG A 263 10.62 8.39 -9.59
CA ARG A 263 10.85 6.94 -9.46
C ARG A 263 10.57 6.41 -8.05
N ARG A 264 10.82 7.21 -7.00
CA ARG A 264 10.50 6.79 -5.62
C ARG A 264 9.00 6.78 -5.38
N TYR A 265 8.28 7.80 -5.85
CA TYR A 265 6.81 7.84 -5.78
C TYR A 265 6.16 6.78 -6.67
N GLN A 266 6.71 6.51 -7.84
CA GLN A 266 6.28 5.42 -8.71
C GLN A 266 6.40 4.04 -8.01
N ALA A 267 7.52 3.79 -7.33
CA ALA A 267 7.70 2.58 -6.54
C ALA A 267 6.72 2.51 -5.33
N LEU A 268 6.30 3.66 -4.81
CA LEU A 268 5.26 3.73 -3.79
C LEU A 268 3.89 3.38 -4.39
N LEU A 269 3.49 3.94 -5.53
CA LEU A 269 2.21 3.64 -6.20
C LEU A 269 2.02 2.15 -6.45
N GLY A 270 3.07 1.43 -6.83
CA GLY A 270 3.02 -0.04 -6.99
C GLY A 270 2.74 -0.81 -5.69
N ARG A 271 2.65 -0.13 -4.55
CA ARG A 271 2.37 -0.70 -3.23
C ARG A 271 1.17 -0.04 -2.53
N LEU A 272 0.43 0.79 -3.26
CA LEU A 272 -0.78 1.46 -2.79
C LEU A 272 -2.00 0.78 -3.43
N PRO A 273 -2.56 -0.29 -2.82
CA PRO A 273 -3.76 -0.91 -3.34
C PRO A 273 -4.97 0.02 -3.16
N VAL A 274 -5.83 0.02 -4.16
CA VAL A 274 -7.17 0.63 -4.11
C VAL A 274 -8.18 -0.50 -3.93
N LEU A 275 -9.03 -0.37 -2.95
CA LEU A 275 -10.13 -1.31 -2.71
C LEU A 275 -11.33 -0.87 -3.52
N ILE A 276 -11.83 -1.71 -4.42
CA ILE A 276 -12.98 -1.41 -5.26
C ILE A 276 -14.20 -2.14 -4.74
N LEU A 277 -15.24 -1.39 -4.42
CA LEU A 277 -16.55 -1.91 -4.08
C LEU A 277 -17.37 -2.04 -5.35
N ASN A 278 -17.71 -3.28 -5.71
CA ASN A 278 -18.63 -3.56 -6.80
C ASN A 278 -20.03 -3.68 -6.23
N LYS A 279 -20.96 -2.86 -6.72
CA LYS A 279 -22.39 -3.01 -6.43
C LYS A 279 -22.92 -4.24 -7.16
N GLY A 280 -22.85 -5.41 -6.52
CA GLY A 280 -23.47 -6.63 -7.03
C GLY A 280 -24.97 -6.64 -6.76
N HIS A 281 -25.75 -7.35 -7.61
CA HIS A 281 -27.22 -7.43 -7.47
C HIS A 281 -27.71 -8.04 -6.16
N LYS A 282 -26.89 -8.84 -5.45
CA LYS A 282 -27.32 -9.54 -4.20
C LYS A 282 -26.44 -9.22 -2.99
N LYS A 283 -25.13 -9.06 -3.16
CA LYS A 283 -24.18 -8.74 -2.08
C LYS A 283 -23.03 -7.87 -2.62
N PRO A 284 -22.62 -6.84 -1.87
CA PRO A 284 -21.44 -6.06 -2.25
C PRO A 284 -20.22 -6.96 -2.27
N SER A 285 -19.43 -6.90 -3.33
CA SER A 285 -18.18 -7.62 -3.46
C SER A 285 -17.02 -6.64 -3.56
N TYR A 286 -15.89 -7.01 -2.93
CA TYR A 286 -14.69 -6.18 -2.93
C TYR A 286 -13.63 -6.76 -3.84
N GLY A 287 -13.10 -5.93 -4.74
CA GLY A 287 -11.93 -6.21 -5.55
C GLY A 287 -10.75 -5.35 -5.09
N VAL A 288 -9.54 -5.75 -5.41
CA VAL A 288 -8.33 -4.97 -5.11
C VAL A 288 -7.56 -4.77 -6.38
N HIS A 289 -7.31 -3.52 -6.71
CA HIS A 289 -6.52 -3.12 -7.86
C HIS A 289 -5.39 -2.19 -7.44
N LEU A 290 -4.34 -2.14 -8.25
CA LEU A 290 -3.38 -1.04 -8.18
C LEU A 290 -4.00 0.18 -8.87
N PRO A 291 -3.55 1.41 -8.53
CA PRO A 291 -4.01 2.62 -9.20
C PRO A 291 -4.00 2.46 -10.71
N LEU A 292 -5.05 2.96 -11.38
CA LEU A 292 -5.26 2.79 -12.83
C LEU A 292 -4.25 3.55 -13.67
N SER A 293 -3.48 4.45 -13.07
CA SER A 293 -2.36 5.10 -13.74
C SER A 293 -1.45 4.04 -14.35
N SER A 294 -1.23 4.09 -15.66
CA SER A 294 -0.30 3.23 -16.40
C SER A 294 1.11 3.22 -15.79
N ILE A 295 1.41 4.25 -15.03
CA ILE A 295 2.66 4.50 -14.34
C ILE A 295 2.78 3.63 -13.06
N ALA A 296 1.68 3.31 -12.40
CA ALA A 296 1.66 2.41 -11.25
C ALA A 296 2.00 0.96 -11.63
N LEU A 297 1.68 0.58 -12.86
CA LEU A 297 2.01 -0.75 -13.41
C LEU A 297 3.51 -0.96 -13.62
N VAL A 298 4.29 0.11 -13.69
CA VAL A 298 5.77 0.08 -13.78
C VAL A 298 6.41 -0.23 -12.41
N GLY A 299 5.64 -0.36 -11.34
CA GLY A 299 6.09 -0.80 -10.02
C GLY A 299 6.59 -2.25 -10.03
N ARG A 300 6.23 -3.00 -9.03
CA ARG A 300 6.76 -4.31 -8.64
C ARG A 300 6.88 -5.38 -9.75
N ASN A 301 6.05 -5.30 -10.83
CA ASN A 301 5.98 -6.31 -11.90
C ASN A 301 6.28 -5.74 -13.30
N ALA A 302 6.76 -4.52 -13.39
CA ALA A 302 7.01 -3.88 -14.68
C ALA A 302 8.09 -4.57 -15.52
N ALA A 303 9.00 -5.31 -14.87
CA ALA A 303 9.96 -6.13 -15.59
C ALA A 303 9.30 -7.17 -16.52
N HIS A 304 8.02 -7.51 -16.28
CA HIS A 304 7.32 -8.56 -17.01
C HIS A 304 6.12 -8.09 -17.83
N ARG A 305 5.66 -6.85 -17.66
CA ARG A 305 4.59 -6.29 -18.49
C ARG A 305 5.18 -5.27 -19.46
N ARG A 306 5.54 -5.75 -20.62
CA ARG A 306 5.80 -4.86 -21.75
C ARG A 306 4.48 -4.13 -22.08
N PRO A 307 4.51 -2.81 -22.35
CA PRO A 307 3.34 -2.13 -22.87
C PRO A 307 2.88 -2.89 -24.11
N ALA A 308 1.56 -2.95 -24.32
CA ALA A 308 1.03 -3.47 -25.58
C ALA A 308 1.71 -2.70 -26.72
N LEU A 309 2.36 -3.42 -27.60
CA LEU A 309 3.04 -2.80 -28.72
C LEU A 309 1.97 -2.28 -29.67
N ASP A 310 2.04 -1.01 -30.00
CA ASP A 310 1.20 -0.42 -31.04
C ASP A 310 1.41 -1.17 -32.37
N ALA A 311 0.38 -1.25 -33.20
CA ALA A 311 0.42 -1.97 -34.46
C ALA A 311 1.66 -1.68 -35.33
N PRO A 312 2.15 -0.44 -35.49
CA PRO A 312 3.37 -0.13 -36.23
C PRO A 312 4.62 -0.73 -35.59
N ASN A 313 4.69 -0.79 -34.24
CA ASN A 313 5.81 -1.36 -33.52
C ASN A 313 5.83 -2.91 -33.62
N LEU A 314 4.67 -3.54 -33.72
CA LEU A 314 4.53 -4.97 -33.96
C LEU A 314 5.03 -5.32 -35.37
N ALA A 315 4.62 -4.58 -36.40
CA ALA A 315 5.08 -4.77 -37.75
C ALA A 315 6.59 -4.61 -37.89
N TRP A 316 7.19 -3.63 -37.18
CA TRP A 316 8.64 -3.45 -37.16
C TRP A 316 9.36 -4.64 -36.50
N LEU A 317 8.83 -5.17 -35.38
CA LEU A 317 9.37 -6.35 -34.71
C LEU A 317 9.29 -7.61 -35.55
N GLU A 318 8.20 -7.80 -36.27
CA GLU A 318 8.05 -8.91 -37.22
C GLU A 318 9.07 -8.80 -38.33
N HIS A 319 9.27 -7.62 -38.91
CA HIS A 319 10.30 -7.36 -39.93
C HIS A 319 11.72 -7.63 -39.39
N ALA A 320 12.02 -7.20 -38.16
CA ALA A 320 13.31 -7.45 -37.50
C ALA A 320 13.57 -8.97 -37.30
N ASN A 321 12.54 -9.71 -36.89
CA ASN A 321 12.62 -11.15 -36.67
C ASN A 321 12.82 -11.92 -37.99
N VAL A 322 12.26 -11.42 -39.11
CA VAL A 322 12.46 -12.00 -40.46
C VAL A 322 13.91 -11.79 -40.91
N LEU A 323 14.47 -10.62 -40.66
CA LEU A 323 15.86 -10.30 -41.00
C LEU A 323 16.86 -11.11 -40.15
N GLU A 324 16.58 -11.41 -38.91
CA GLU A 324 17.41 -12.28 -38.08
C GLU A 324 17.39 -13.74 -38.51
N LYS A 325 16.22 -14.24 -38.91
CA LYS A 325 16.07 -15.61 -39.45
C LYS A 325 16.76 -15.82 -40.80
N GLY A 326 16.97 -14.76 -41.57
CA GLY A 326 17.65 -14.80 -42.87
C GLY A 326 19.19 -14.77 -42.79
N LYS A 327 19.79 -14.52 -41.60
CA LYS A 327 21.25 -14.58 -41.48
C LYS A 327 21.74 -16.03 -41.40
N PRO A 328 22.63 -16.48 -42.27
CA PRO A 328 23.23 -17.81 -42.19
C PRO A 328 23.95 -17.93 -40.88
N LYS A 329 23.67 -18.97 -40.11
CA LYS A 329 24.44 -19.31 -38.94
C LYS A 329 25.89 -19.57 -39.37
N ASN A 330 26.78 -18.66 -39.09
CA ASN A 330 28.21 -18.89 -39.23
C ASN A 330 28.59 -20.03 -38.27
N THR A 331 28.60 -21.25 -38.81
CA THR A 331 29.27 -22.40 -38.20
C THR A 331 30.78 -22.07 -38.20
N VAL A 332 31.30 -21.72 -37.04
CA VAL A 332 32.75 -21.68 -36.80
C VAL A 332 33.22 -23.13 -36.86
N PRO A 333 34.11 -23.52 -37.83
CA PRO A 333 34.70 -24.84 -37.77
C PRO A 333 35.64 -24.93 -36.59
N ARG A 334 35.58 -26.05 -35.88
CA ARG A 334 36.51 -26.44 -34.82
C ARG A 334 37.89 -26.75 -35.44
#